data_e101065bef4145460f64ba44ccb7a49a
#
_entry.id   e101065bef4145460f64ba44ccb7a49a
#
_cell.length_a   1.000
_cell.length_b   1.000
_cell.length_c   1.000
_cell.angle_alpha   90.00
_cell.angle_beta   90.00
_cell.angle_gamma   90.00
#
_symmetry.space_group_name_H-M   'P 1'
#
loop_
_entity.id
_entity.type
_entity.pdbx_description
1 polymer ?
#
loop_
_entity_poly.entity_id
_entity_poly.type
_entity_poly.pdbx_seq_one_letter_code
_entity_poly.pdbx_strand_id
1 'polypeptide(L)'
;FQEQYDQWKKREDGLRRQLDKIEEDFLEELALRQPDVKVTKSGKNSKLKQNILLHDARTGQVNWIYTTKKPAGHWFEIAFDDAKWETGKAGFGSKGTPGGIVRTEWRTPGIWLRTSFRLGTVPNNLSLNVHHDEDATIYLNGKLIKKVSGHVGKYEAHDVSKEAADVLQTGKNVIAVHCRQTSGGQ
;
A
#
# COMPACT_ATOMS: atom_id res chain seq x y z
N PHE A 1 -45.49 7.52 -12.48
CA PHE A 1 -44.20 8.11 -12.02
C PHE A 1 -43.80 7.54 -10.65
N GLN A 2 -44.71 7.58 -9.66
CA GLN A 2 -44.43 7.07 -8.29
C GLN A 2 -44.11 5.59 -8.26
N GLU A 3 -44.87 4.78 -8.99
CA GLU A 3 -44.70 3.33 -9.05
C GLU A 3 -43.33 2.90 -9.67
N GLN A 4 -42.87 3.64 -10.69
CA GLN A 4 -41.54 3.43 -11.27
C GLN A 4 -40.41 3.83 -10.32
N TYR A 5 -40.59 4.91 -9.55
CA TYR A 5 -39.65 5.34 -8.54
C TYR A 5 -39.52 4.33 -7.40
N ASP A 6 -40.65 3.79 -6.92
CA ASP A 6 -40.69 2.80 -5.86
C ASP A 6 -40.04 1.47 -6.30
N GLN A 7 -40.25 1.04 -7.55
CA GLN A 7 -39.61 -0.13 -8.12
C GLN A 7 -38.08 0.08 -8.26
N TRP A 8 -37.67 1.27 -8.71
CA TRP A 8 -36.26 1.61 -8.83
C TRP A 8 -35.57 1.61 -7.46
N LYS A 9 -36.18 2.23 -6.47
CA LYS A 9 -35.68 2.29 -5.09
C LYS A 9 -35.56 0.91 -4.44
N LYS A 10 -36.56 0.04 -4.67
CA LYS A 10 -36.53 -1.35 -4.21
C LYS A 10 -35.40 -2.17 -4.85
N ARG A 11 -35.10 -1.89 -6.11
CA ARG A 11 -33.99 -2.51 -6.84
C ARG A 11 -32.63 -2.00 -6.35
N GLU A 12 -32.50 -0.71 -6.09
CA GLU A 12 -31.29 -0.11 -5.51
C GLU A 12 -30.99 -0.71 -4.13
N ASP A 13 -31.98 -0.80 -3.24
CA ASP A 13 -31.83 -1.39 -1.92
C ASP A 13 -31.48 -2.91 -1.99
N GLY A 14 -31.97 -3.60 -3.01
CA GLY A 14 -31.62 -5.00 -3.28
C GLY A 14 -30.13 -5.15 -3.70
N LEU A 15 -29.67 -4.28 -4.59
CA LEU A 15 -28.28 -4.26 -5.05
C LEU A 15 -27.32 -3.87 -3.94
N ARG A 16 -27.67 -2.89 -3.10
CA ARG A 16 -26.86 -2.52 -1.93
C ARG A 16 -26.67 -3.69 -0.98
N ARG A 17 -27.74 -4.41 -0.64
CA ARG A 17 -27.66 -5.61 0.21
C ARG A 17 -26.83 -6.74 -0.39
N GLN A 18 -26.83 -6.89 -1.71
CA GLN A 18 -25.96 -7.87 -2.38
C GLN A 18 -24.48 -7.43 -2.34
N LEU A 19 -24.22 -6.13 -2.49
CA LEU A 19 -22.88 -5.57 -2.39
C LEU A 19 -22.31 -5.74 -0.99
N ASP A 20 -23.09 -5.39 0.04
CA ASP A 20 -22.72 -5.53 1.45
C ASP A 20 -22.40 -7.00 1.80
N LYS A 21 -23.19 -7.95 1.26
CA LYS A 21 -22.92 -9.37 1.45
C LYS A 21 -21.66 -9.86 0.76
N ILE A 22 -21.39 -9.41 -0.46
CA ILE A 22 -20.14 -9.74 -1.19
C ILE A 22 -18.93 -9.17 -0.45
N GLU A 23 -19.06 -7.98 0.10
CA GLU A 23 -18.00 -7.33 0.87
C GLU A 23 -17.75 -8.08 2.20
N GLU A 24 -18.79 -8.54 2.87
CA GLU A 24 -18.72 -9.35 4.09
C GLU A 24 -18.06 -10.72 3.82
N ASP A 25 -18.52 -11.44 2.79
CA ASP A 25 -17.96 -12.73 2.36
C ASP A 25 -16.48 -12.60 1.96
N PHE A 26 -16.11 -11.50 1.29
CA PHE A 26 -14.72 -11.21 0.90
C PHE A 26 -13.83 -10.89 2.12
N LEU A 27 -14.35 -10.15 3.09
CA LEU A 27 -13.62 -9.85 4.34
C LEU A 27 -13.43 -11.12 5.18
N GLU A 28 -14.42 -12.02 5.20
CA GLU A 28 -14.33 -13.31 5.86
C GLU A 28 -13.30 -14.22 5.18
N GLU A 29 -13.27 -14.28 3.85
CA GLU A 29 -12.27 -15.01 3.08
C GLU A 29 -10.84 -14.45 3.29
N LEU A 30 -10.69 -13.12 3.39
CA LEU A 30 -9.42 -12.49 3.73
C LEU A 30 -8.96 -12.83 5.16
N ALA A 31 -9.89 -12.86 6.12
CA ALA A 31 -9.60 -13.22 7.51
C ALA A 31 -9.15 -14.70 7.61
N LEU A 32 -9.73 -15.60 6.83
CA LEU A 32 -9.32 -17.01 6.76
C LEU A 32 -7.93 -17.21 6.12
N ARG A 33 -7.54 -16.32 5.21
CA ARG A 33 -6.21 -16.36 4.56
C ARG A 33 -5.10 -15.71 5.40
N GLN A 34 -5.45 -15.00 6.49
CA GLN A 34 -4.52 -14.38 7.44
C GLN A 34 -4.90 -14.77 8.88
N PRO A 35 -4.54 -15.98 9.35
CA PRO A 35 -4.98 -16.50 10.64
C PRO A 35 -4.50 -15.75 11.88
N ASP A 36 -3.64 -14.74 11.74
CA ASP A 36 -3.07 -13.99 12.86
C ASP A 36 -3.83 -12.68 13.22
N VAL A 37 -4.95 -12.39 12.55
CA VAL A 37 -5.79 -11.22 12.88
C VAL A 37 -6.94 -11.62 13.78
N LYS A 38 -6.72 -11.65 15.11
CA LYS A 38 -7.81 -11.79 16.09
C LYS A 38 -8.65 -10.51 16.14
N VAL A 39 -9.84 -10.56 15.58
CA VAL A 39 -10.89 -9.54 15.81
C VAL A 39 -11.49 -9.78 17.19
N THR A 40 -11.06 -9.03 18.20
CA THR A 40 -11.67 -9.04 19.53
C THR A 40 -12.57 -7.83 19.71
N LYS A 41 -13.82 -8.09 20.14
CA LYS A 41 -14.80 -7.05 20.53
C LYS A 41 -14.26 -6.21 21.71
N SER A 42 -14.41 -4.90 21.56
CA SER A 42 -13.96 -3.80 22.40
C SER A 42 -14.26 -3.93 23.90
N GLY A 43 -13.21 -3.83 24.72
CA GLY A 43 -13.24 -3.37 26.11
C GLY A 43 -12.48 -2.04 26.21
N LYS A 44 -13.00 -1.13 27.04
CA LYS A 44 -12.49 0.25 27.26
C LYS A 44 -11.01 0.27 27.65
N ASN A 45 -10.14 0.56 26.68
CA ASN A 45 -8.82 1.18 26.76
C ASN A 45 -8.24 1.21 25.35
N SER A 46 -8.69 2.15 24.53
CA SER A 46 -8.25 2.24 23.14
C SER A 46 -6.90 2.96 23.08
N LYS A 47 -5.79 2.20 23.12
CA LYS A 47 -4.69 2.54 22.23
C LYS A 47 -5.28 2.53 20.83
N LEU A 48 -5.26 3.68 20.14
CA LEU A 48 -5.74 3.81 18.76
C LEU A 48 -5.17 2.64 17.95
N LYS A 49 -6.04 1.71 17.54
CA LYS A 49 -5.64 0.60 16.68
C LYS A 49 -5.26 1.20 15.34
N GLN A 50 -3.96 1.23 15.03
CA GLN A 50 -3.50 1.63 13.71
C GLN A 50 -4.00 0.58 12.70
N ASN A 51 -4.85 0.98 11.79
CA ASN A 51 -5.24 0.12 10.67
C ASN A 51 -4.09 0.11 9.66
N ILE A 52 -3.48 -1.04 9.48
CA ILE A 52 -2.40 -1.22 8.49
C ILE A 52 -3.06 -1.41 7.13
N LEU A 53 -2.88 -0.46 6.22
CA LEU A 53 -3.39 -0.51 4.85
C LEU A 53 -2.49 -1.36 3.93
N LEU A 54 -1.18 -1.33 4.20
CA LEU A 54 -0.17 -2.09 3.50
C LEU A 54 0.94 -2.44 4.48
N HIS A 55 1.23 -3.73 4.65
CA HIS A 55 2.28 -4.19 5.55
C HIS A 55 3.66 -3.81 5.02
N ASP A 56 4.53 -3.35 5.92
CA ASP A 56 5.97 -3.24 5.65
C ASP A 56 6.66 -4.60 5.82
N ALA A 57 7.97 -4.64 5.54
CA ALA A 57 8.72 -5.89 5.63
C ALA A 57 8.81 -6.49 7.04
N ARG A 58 8.51 -5.72 8.11
CA ARG A 58 8.50 -6.21 9.50
C ARG A 58 7.22 -6.97 9.82
N THR A 59 6.09 -6.50 9.28
CA THR A 59 4.75 -6.91 9.71
C THR A 59 4.07 -7.85 8.73
N GLY A 60 4.60 -8.01 7.50
CA GLY A 60 4.00 -8.91 6.52
C GLY A 60 4.91 -9.21 5.32
N GLN A 61 4.48 -10.15 4.49
CA GLN A 61 5.17 -10.55 3.26
C GLN A 61 4.38 -10.08 2.04
N VAL A 62 4.27 -8.77 1.88
CA VAL A 62 3.58 -8.18 0.73
C VAL A 62 4.42 -8.34 -0.53
N ASN A 63 3.80 -8.78 -1.61
CA ASN A 63 4.43 -8.82 -2.92
C ASN A 63 4.38 -7.43 -3.56
N TRP A 64 5.50 -7.05 -4.14
CA TRP A 64 5.65 -5.87 -4.95
C TRP A 64 6.05 -6.26 -6.37
N ILE A 65 5.61 -5.50 -7.33
CA ILE A 65 6.06 -5.56 -8.72
C ILE A 65 7.22 -4.59 -8.85
N TYR A 66 8.36 -5.00 -9.43
CA TYR A 66 9.55 -4.17 -9.48
C TYR A 66 10.34 -4.33 -10.79
N THR A 67 11.17 -3.34 -11.06
CA THR A 67 12.18 -3.40 -12.10
C THR A 67 13.44 -2.64 -11.68
N THR A 68 14.59 -3.09 -12.13
CA THR A 68 15.87 -2.38 -11.98
C THR A 68 16.27 -1.62 -13.25
N LYS A 69 15.47 -1.74 -14.32
CA LYS A 69 15.63 -0.97 -15.55
C LYS A 69 14.78 0.28 -15.46
N LYS A 70 15.38 1.45 -15.71
CA LYS A 70 14.65 2.73 -15.70
C LYS A 70 13.40 2.64 -16.60
N PRO A 71 12.19 2.75 -16.02
CA PRO A 71 10.97 2.68 -16.82
C PRO A 71 10.73 3.97 -17.62
N ALA A 72 9.77 3.93 -18.53
CA ALA A 72 9.24 5.11 -19.20
C ALA A 72 8.64 6.11 -18.20
N GLY A 73 8.43 7.34 -18.63
CA GLY A 73 7.70 8.32 -17.85
C GLY A 73 6.33 7.78 -17.36
N HIS A 74 5.75 8.40 -16.34
CA HIS A 74 4.43 8.04 -15.80
C HIS A 74 4.34 6.64 -15.15
N TRP A 75 5.47 5.98 -14.88
CA TRP A 75 5.52 4.66 -14.26
C TRP A 75 4.84 4.62 -12.87
N PHE A 76 4.66 5.74 -12.22
CA PHE A 76 4.03 5.90 -10.91
C PHE A 76 2.50 6.10 -10.98
N GLU A 77 1.91 6.17 -12.17
CA GLU A 77 0.47 6.35 -12.37
C GLU A 77 -0.32 5.04 -12.22
N ILE A 78 -1.60 5.14 -11.85
CA ILE A 78 -2.49 3.97 -11.63
C ILE A 78 -2.60 3.11 -12.88
N ALA A 79 -2.69 3.75 -14.06
CA ALA A 79 -2.92 3.08 -15.35
C ALA A 79 -1.65 2.55 -16.02
N PHE A 80 -0.48 2.72 -15.40
CA PHE A 80 0.76 2.22 -15.98
C PHE A 80 0.75 0.70 -16.09
N ASP A 81 1.16 0.18 -17.26
CA ASP A 81 1.32 -1.26 -17.50
C ASP A 81 2.67 -1.75 -16.95
N ASP A 82 2.62 -2.43 -15.82
CA ASP A 82 3.75 -3.06 -15.15
C ASP A 82 3.79 -4.60 -15.32
N ALA A 83 3.04 -5.17 -16.26
CA ALA A 83 2.92 -6.61 -16.47
C ALA A 83 4.24 -7.31 -16.83
N LYS A 84 5.23 -6.57 -17.35
CA LYS A 84 6.56 -7.08 -17.69
C LYS A 84 7.59 -6.95 -16.55
N TRP A 85 7.19 -6.40 -15.42
CA TRP A 85 8.08 -6.26 -14.26
C TRP A 85 8.12 -7.56 -13.47
N GLU A 86 9.17 -7.70 -12.67
CA GLU A 86 9.35 -8.83 -11.78
C GLU A 86 8.50 -8.70 -10.51
N THR A 87 8.28 -9.82 -9.83
CA THR A 87 7.59 -9.83 -8.52
C THR A 87 8.57 -10.23 -7.44
N GLY A 88 8.58 -9.49 -6.33
CA GLY A 88 9.40 -9.74 -5.16
C GLY A 88 8.68 -9.41 -3.86
N LYS A 89 9.11 -10.02 -2.76
CA LYS A 89 8.59 -9.74 -1.42
C LYS A 89 9.19 -8.46 -0.86
N ALA A 90 8.39 -7.65 -0.17
CA ALA A 90 8.82 -6.44 0.52
C ALA A 90 10.08 -6.66 1.37
N GLY A 91 10.94 -5.65 1.38
CA GLY A 91 12.30 -5.68 1.89
C GLY A 91 13.27 -5.97 0.75
N PHE A 92 13.54 -4.94 -0.07
CA PHE A 92 14.48 -4.97 -1.18
C PHE A 92 15.81 -4.38 -0.72
N GLY A 93 16.92 -5.06 -0.98
CA GLY A 93 18.25 -4.61 -0.58
C GLY A 93 19.28 -5.71 -0.60
N SER A 94 20.42 -5.48 0.05
CA SER A 94 21.47 -6.48 0.24
C SER A 94 21.31 -7.17 1.59
N LYS A 95 21.67 -8.44 1.63
CA LYS A 95 21.68 -9.21 2.88
C LYS A 95 22.64 -8.55 3.89
N GLY A 96 22.11 -8.22 5.05
CA GLY A 96 22.90 -7.56 6.12
C GLY A 96 22.72 -6.05 6.21
N THR A 97 21.84 -5.44 5.41
CA THR A 97 21.45 -4.02 5.54
C THR A 97 21.04 -3.70 7.00
N PRO A 98 21.73 -2.77 7.67
CA PRO A 98 21.47 -2.47 9.08
C PRO A 98 20.03 -2.04 9.33
N GLY A 99 19.32 -2.71 10.23
CA GLY A 99 17.93 -2.42 10.59
C GLY A 99 16.90 -2.77 9.52
N GLY A 100 17.32 -3.21 8.34
CA GLY A 100 16.46 -3.66 7.27
C GLY A 100 16.07 -5.14 7.38
N ILE A 101 14.91 -5.51 6.85
CA ILE A 101 14.51 -6.91 6.65
C ILE A 101 14.50 -7.17 5.15
N VAL A 102 15.53 -7.82 4.64
CA VAL A 102 15.70 -8.10 3.21
C VAL A 102 15.11 -9.46 2.86
N ARG A 103 14.19 -9.49 1.89
CA ARG A 103 13.58 -10.72 1.32
C ARG A 103 13.80 -10.84 -0.19
N THR A 104 13.98 -9.71 -0.86
CA THR A 104 14.29 -9.64 -2.30
C THR A 104 15.63 -8.94 -2.47
N GLU A 105 16.59 -9.64 -3.04
CA GLU A 105 17.91 -9.08 -3.24
C GLU A 105 17.91 -8.04 -4.35
N TRP A 106 18.52 -6.88 -4.08
CA TRP A 106 18.67 -5.79 -5.02
C TRP A 106 20.08 -5.19 -4.88
N ARG A 107 20.80 -5.04 -6.02
CA ARG A 107 22.20 -4.58 -6.05
C ARG A 107 22.49 -3.59 -7.17
N THR A 108 21.47 -2.99 -7.77
CA THR A 108 21.64 -2.04 -8.86
C THR A 108 21.52 -0.60 -8.37
N PRO A 109 22.01 0.42 -9.10
CA PRO A 109 21.93 1.83 -8.66
C PRO A 109 20.52 2.38 -8.48
N GLY A 110 19.49 1.71 -8.99
CA GLY A 110 18.11 2.14 -8.82
C GLY A 110 17.13 0.96 -8.93
N ILE A 111 16.03 1.07 -8.20
CA ILE A 111 14.91 0.15 -8.26
C ILE A 111 13.60 0.93 -8.29
N TRP A 112 12.68 0.49 -9.11
CA TRP A 112 11.32 1.01 -9.23
C TRP A 112 10.36 -0.06 -8.76
N LEU A 113 9.52 0.28 -7.80
CA LEU A 113 8.65 -0.61 -7.07
C LEU A 113 7.21 -0.15 -7.19
N ARG A 114 6.27 -1.07 -7.35
CA ARG A 114 4.84 -0.76 -7.38
C ARG A 114 4.06 -1.85 -6.64
N THR A 115 3.03 -1.44 -5.93
CA THR A 115 2.00 -2.35 -5.42
C THR A 115 0.67 -1.63 -5.31
N SER A 116 -0.41 -2.38 -5.16
CA SER A 116 -1.74 -1.80 -4.99
C SER A 116 -2.41 -2.33 -3.73
N PHE A 117 -3.30 -1.51 -3.18
CA PHE A 117 -4.17 -1.85 -2.05
C PHE A 117 -5.55 -1.29 -2.29
N ARG A 118 -6.54 -1.77 -1.54
CA ARG A 118 -7.93 -1.31 -1.67
C ARG A 118 -8.40 -0.70 -0.36
N LEU A 119 -9.22 0.36 -0.48
CA LEU A 119 -9.85 1.04 0.65
C LEU A 119 -11.37 0.96 0.52
N GLY A 120 -12.06 0.57 1.59
CA GLY A 120 -13.51 0.76 1.73
C GLY A 120 -13.84 2.22 2.04
N THR A 121 -13.03 2.86 2.90
CA THR A 121 -13.15 4.29 3.26
C THR A 121 -11.78 4.94 3.28
N VAL A 122 -11.72 6.21 2.88
CA VAL A 122 -10.48 6.99 2.90
C VAL A 122 -10.20 7.45 4.34
N PRO A 123 -9.02 7.12 4.92
CA PRO A 123 -8.66 7.55 6.26
C PRO A 123 -8.27 9.03 6.28
N ASN A 124 -8.57 9.74 7.36
CA ASN A 124 -8.17 11.12 7.56
C ASN A 124 -6.68 11.29 7.93
N ASN A 125 -6.09 10.25 8.53
CA ASN A 125 -4.69 10.27 8.95
C ASN A 125 -3.96 9.10 8.29
N LEU A 126 -2.81 9.38 7.68
CA LEU A 126 -1.97 8.39 7.03
C LEU A 126 -0.51 8.55 7.45
N SER A 127 0.08 7.46 7.91
CA SER A 127 1.51 7.38 8.21
C SER A 127 2.19 6.38 7.29
N LEU A 128 3.36 6.75 6.79
CA LEU A 128 4.21 5.94 5.94
C LEU A 128 5.42 5.47 6.74
N ASN A 129 5.56 4.15 6.94
CA ASN A 129 6.75 3.57 7.57
C ASN A 129 7.75 3.16 6.50
N VAL A 130 8.93 3.79 6.50
CA VAL A 130 9.96 3.57 5.50
C VAL A 130 11.28 3.20 6.16
N HIS A 131 11.96 2.22 5.59
CA HIS A 131 13.39 2.00 5.73
C HIS A 131 14.01 2.21 4.36
N HIS A 132 15.01 3.05 4.24
CA HIS A 132 15.66 3.36 2.97
C HIS A 132 17.17 3.47 3.13
N ASP A 133 17.86 3.15 2.07
CA ASP A 133 19.28 3.28 1.87
C ASP A 133 19.50 3.48 0.37
N GLU A 134 19.67 4.63 -0.12
CA GLU A 134 19.78 6.00 0.32
C GLU A 134 18.51 6.83 0.02
N ASP A 135 18.42 7.43 -1.21
CA ASP A 135 17.30 8.29 -1.57
C ASP A 135 16.08 7.50 -1.98
N ALA A 136 14.92 7.86 -1.48
CA ALA A 136 13.66 7.30 -1.97
C ALA A 136 12.62 8.38 -2.29
N THR A 137 11.91 8.16 -3.39
CA THR A 137 10.81 9.01 -3.84
C THR A 137 9.54 8.16 -3.90
N ILE A 138 8.51 8.57 -3.17
CA ILE A 138 7.29 7.80 -2.96
C ILE A 138 6.10 8.55 -3.56
N TYR A 139 5.34 7.84 -4.37
CA TYR A 139 4.13 8.32 -5.04
C TYR A 139 2.92 7.52 -4.59
N LEU A 140 1.78 8.18 -4.52
CA LEU A 140 0.47 7.58 -4.29
C LEU A 140 -0.47 8.04 -5.39
N ASN A 141 -1.04 7.09 -6.14
CA ASN A 141 -1.96 7.35 -7.25
C ASN A 141 -1.43 8.37 -8.28
N GLY A 142 -0.12 8.34 -8.55
CA GLY A 142 0.52 9.26 -9.50
C GLY A 142 1.06 10.55 -8.88
N LYS A 143 0.68 10.90 -7.65
CA LYS A 143 1.16 12.12 -6.97
C LYS A 143 2.31 11.81 -6.02
N LEU A 144 3.32 12.66 -6.05
CA LEU A 144 4.42 12.63 -5.09
C LEU A 144 3.90 12.95 -3.69
N ILE A 145 4.11 12.02 -2.73
CA ILE A 145 3.70 12.21 -1.34
C ILE A 145 4.89 12.34 -0.38
N LYS A 146 6.06 11.80 -0.74
CA LYS A 146 7.25 11.89 0.13
C LYS A 146 8.53 11.74 -0.68
N LYS A 147 9.55 12.50 -0.28
CA LYS A 147 10.97 12.24 -0.60
C LYS A 147 11.73 12.09 0.69
N VAL A 148 12.64 11.15 0.73
CA VAL A 148 13.61 10.92 1.81
C VAL A 148 15.00 10.80 1.19
N SER A 149 16.02 11.20 1.92
CA SER A 149 17.41 11.21 1.45
C SER A 149 18.36 10.65 2.51
N GLY A 150 19.48 10.11 2.07
CA GLY A 150 20.46 9.46 2.91
C GLY A 150 20.01 8.07 3.35
N HIS A 151 20.73 7.49 4.32
CA HIS A 151 20.42 6.16 4.84
C HIS A 151 19.84 6.22 6.26
N VAL A 152 19.06 5.22 6.62
CA VAL A 152 18.52 5.06 7.97
C VAL A 152 18.84 3.67 8.51
N GLY A 153 19.14 3.57 9.81
CA GLY A 153 19.40 2.29 10.49
C GLY A 153 18.14 1.65 11.11
N LYS A 154 16.97 2.23 10.88
CA LYS A 154 15.67 1.76 11.41
C LYS A 154 14.53 2.27 10.54
N TYR A 155 13.36 1.66 10.68
CA TYR A 155 12.14 2.19 10.06
C TYR A 155 11.74 3.53 10.70
N GLU A 156 11.45 4.50 9.86
CA GLU A 156 10.97 5.83 10.25
C GLU A 156 9.52 6.02 9.81
N ALA A 157 8.72 6.61 10.72
CA ALA A 157 7.34 6.95 10.45
C ALA A 157 7.24 8.40 9.97
N HIS A 158 6.60 8.62 8.84
CA HIS A 158 6.34 9.94 8.27
C HIS A 158 4.84 10.16 8.16
N ASP A 159 4.34 11.24 8.75
CA ASP A 159 2.97 11.69 8.47
C ASP A 159 2.90 12.20 7.02
N VAL A 160 1.97 11.66 6.26
CA VAL A 160 1.69 12.03 4.87
C VAL A 160 0.19 12.30 4.66
N SER A 161 -0.53 12.56 5.74
CA SER A 161 -1.97 12.78 5.72
C SER A 161 -2.36 13.91 4.78
N LYS A 162 -1.63 15.02 4.80
CA LYS A 162 -1.88 16.19 3.94
C LYS A 162 -1.64 15.88 2.47
N GLU A 163 -0.52 15.25 2.15
CA GLU A 163 -0.14 14.92 0.76
C GLU A 163 -1.04 13.83 0.15
N ALA A 164 -1.56 12.95 0.99
CA ALA A 164 -2.42 11.85 0.59
C ALA A 164 -3.91 12.23 0.51
N ALA A 165 -4.35 13.27 1.20
CA ALA A 165 -5.77 13.65 1.33
C ALA A 165 -6.48 13.82 -0.02
N ASP A 166 -5.79 14.43 -1.00
CA ASP A 166 -6.38 14.75 -2.32
C ASP A 166 -6.22 13.59 -3.33
N VAL A 167 -5.53 12.50 -2.96
CA VAL A 167 -5.20 11.45 -3.93
C VAL A 167 -5.64 10.06 -3.52
N LEU A 168 -5.86 9.82 -2.22
CA LEU A 168 -6.48 8.58 -1.76
C LEU A 168 -7.94 8.51 -2.22
N GLN A 169 -8.33 7.33 -2.65
CA GLN A 169 -9.70 7.08 -3.11
C GLN A 169 -10.23 5.75 -2.58
N THR A 170 -11.54 5.66 -2.47
CA THR A 170 -12.23 4.38 -2.25
C THR A 170 -11.93 3.45 -3.42
N GLY A 171 -11.77 2.18 -3.16
CA GLY A 171 -11.38 1.19 -4.17
C GLY A 171 -9.86 1.08 -4.32
N LYS A 172 -9.38 0.85 -5.54
CA LYS A 172 -7.96 0.57 -5.84
C LYS A 172 -7.10 1.83 -5.71
N ASN A 173 -6.03 1.71 -4.94
CA ASN A 173 -4.94 2.69 -4.84
C ASN A 173 -3.62 2.02 -5.22
N VAL A 174 -2.68 2.80 -5.75
CA VAL A 174 -1.34 2.35 -6.13
C VAL A 174 -0.30 3.19 -5.41
N ILE A 175 0.60 2.51 -4.70
CA ILE A 175 1.83 3.12 -4.19
C ILE A 175 2.99 2.73 -5.11
N ALA A 176 3.82 3.71 -5.46
CA ALA A 176 4.99 3.52 -6.30
C ALA A 176 6.21 4.18 -5.65
N VAL A 177 7.33 3.47 -5.66
CA VAL A 177 8.57 3.92 -5.00
C VAL A 177 9.74 3.78 -5.97
N HIS A 178 10.54 4.83 -6.07
CA HIS A 178 11.87 4.77 -6.69
C HIS A 178 12.90 4.93 -5.58
N CYS A 179 13.74 3.93 -5.41
CA CYS A 179 14.91 4.01 -4.54
C CYS A 179 16.18 4.11 -5.39
N ARG A 180 17.06 5.03 -5.01
CA ARG A 180 18.32 5.30 -5.70
C ARG A 180 19.47 5.13 -4.73
N GLN A 181 20.39 4.23 -5.10
CA GLN A 181 21.67 4.07 -4.43
C GLN A 181 22.68 5.07 -5.01
N THR A 182 23.34 5.82 -4.16
CA THR A 182 24.34 6.82 -4.56
C THR A 182 25.75 6.43 -4.12
N SER A 183 25.90 5.71 -3.00
CA SER A 183 27.18 5.21 -2.49
C SER A 183 26.98 4.03 -1.52
N GLY A 184 28.03 3.27 -1.24
CA GLY A 184 27.98 2.16 -0.29
C GLY A 184 27.32 0.88 -0.83
N GLY A 185 26.75 0.07 0.06
CA GLY A 185 25.97 -1.15 -0.23
C GLY A 185 24.50 -0.95 0.12
N GLN A 186 23.61 -1.64 -0.58
CA GLN A 186 22.17 -1.64 -0.27
C GLN A 186 21.85 -2.49 0.95
#